data_6003b8ba265a6d44e47bde5824040994
#
_entry.id   6003b8ba265a6d44e47bde5824040994
#
_cell.length_a   1.000
_cell.length_b   1.000
_cell.length_c   1.000
_cell.angle_alpha   90.00
_cell.angle_beta   90.00
_cell.angle_gamma   90.00
#
_symmetry.space_group_name_H-M   'P 1'
#
loop_
_entity.id
_entity.type
_entity.pdbx_description
1 polymer ?
#
loop_
_entity_poly.entity_id
_entity_poly.type
_entity_poly.pdbx_seq_one_letter_code
_entity_poly.pdbx_strand_id
1 'polypeptide(L)'
;MLVRFREDVVNLRPKAVVINCGTNDIAENHKIPYIEANTMGNIMSMVEIAKANGIKVYLASVLPSKCMYWAPEKTNIADKVASLNARIKAYAQQQGITYIDYYSSMVYGTERELNPAYTKDGVHPTPDGYRLGMEPILQSALHLE
;
A
#
# COMPACT_ATOMS: atom_id res chain seq x y z
N MET A 1 -6.18 4.96 9.26
CA MET A 1 -6.51 3.52 9.07
C MET A 1 -6.44 2.76 10.38
N LEU A 2 -5.32 2.74 11.12
CA LEU A 2 -5.18 1.99 12.37
C LEU A 2 -6.31 2.23 13.40
N VAL A 3 -6.66 3.49 13.68
CA VAL A 3 -7.71 3.86 14.66
C VAL A 3 -9.06 3.19 14.38
N ARG A 4 -9.40 3.00 13.11
CA ARG A 4 -10.67 2.36 12.68
C ARG A 4 -10.53 0.87 12.39
N PHE A 5 -9.34 0.30 12.50
CA PHE A 5 -9.07 -1.07 12.03
C PHE A 5 -9.93 -2.12 12.76
N ARG A 6 -10.20 -1.90 14.05
CA ARG A 6 -11.05 -2.81 14.83
C ARG A 6 -12.49 -2.79 14.31
N GLU A 7 -13.02 -1.61 14.05
CA GLU A 7 -14.40 -1.44 13.56
C GLU A 7 -14.54 -1.88 12.10
N ASP A 8 -13.60 -1.44 11.24
CA ASP A 8 -13.68 -1.65 9.80
C ASP A 8 -13.26 -3.08 9.36
N VAL A 9 -12.50 -3.80 10.19
CA VAL A 9 -11.97 -5.12 9.86
C VAL A 9 -12.33 -6.17 10.91
N VAL A 10 -11.87 -6.01 12.14
CA VAL A 10 -12.00 -7.08 13.16
C VAL A 10 -13.45 -7.42 13.46
N ASN A 11 -14.31 -6.43 13.63
CA ASN A 11 -15.72 -6.62 13.96
C ASN A 11 -16.51 -7.30 12.82
N LEU A 12 -16.02 -7.20 11.58
CA LEU A 12 -16.61 -7.87 10.42
C LEU A 12 -16.22 -9.35 10.32
N ARG A 13 -15.25 -9.80 11.10
CA ARG A 13 -14.77 -11.19 11.17
C ARG A 13 -14.38 -11.78 9.80
N PRO A 14 -13.60 -11.08 8.97
CA PRO A 14 -13.19 -11.61 7.68
C PRO A 14 -12.24 -12.80 7.85
N LYS A 15 -12.19 -13.67 6.84
CA LYS A 15 -11.18 -14.75 6.81
C LYS A 15 -9.77 -14.21 6.55
N ALA A 16 -9.69 -13.12 5.78
CA ALA A 16 -8.42 -12.48 5.41
C ALA A 16 -8.59 -10.99 5.21
N VAL A 17 -7.48 -10.25 5.31
CA VAL A 17 -7.40 -8.82 5.01
C VAL A 17 -6.18 -8.53 4.16
N VAL A 18 -6.34 -7.67 3.14
CA VAL A 18 -5.25 -7.05 2.40
C VAL A 18 -5.06 -5.64 2.94
N ILE A 19 -3.87 -5.36 3.47
CA ILE A 19 -3.51 -4.03 3.97
C ILE A 19 -2.70 -3.33 2.87
N ASN A 20 -3.28 -2.29 2.27
CA ASN A 20 -2.65 -1.40 1.30
C ASN A 20 -2.76 0.04 1.81
N CYS A 21 -1.67 0.61 2.28
CA CYS A 21 -1.64 1.95 2.86
C CYS A 21 -0.23 2.56 2.81
N GLY A 22 -0.15 3.90 3.03
CA GLY A 22 1.10 4.66 3.07
C GLY A 22 1.09 5.89 2.16
N THR A 23 0.33 5.89 1.07
CA THR A 23 0.25 7.03 0.15
C THR A 23 -0.14 8.33 0.86
N ASN A 24 -1.17 8.29 1.71
CA ASN A 24 -1.64 9.48 2.43
C ASN A 24 -0.64 9.96 3.48
N ASP A 25 0.13 9.04 4.07
CA ASP A 25 1.22 9.40 5.01
C ASP A 25 2.35 10.11 4.24
N ILE A 26 2.80 9.54 3.12
CA ILE A 26 3.83 10.13 2.24
C ILE A 26 3.39 11.50 1.71
N ALA A 27 2.11 11.65 1.38
CA ALA A 27 1.52 12.92 0.94
C ALA A 27 1.41 13.95 2.06
N GLU A 28 1.65 13.55 3.31
CA GLU A 28 1.48 14.41 4.50
C GLU A 28 0.07 15.03 4.59
N ASN A 29 -0.93 14.24 4.24
CA ASN A 29 -2.31 14.67 4.37
C ASN A 29 -2.61 15.05 5.83
N HIS A 30 -3.51 16.03 6.00
CA HIS A 30 -3.82 16.61 7.31
C HIS A 30 -2.64 17.36 7.96
N LYS A 31 -1.62 17.77 7.18
CA LYS A 31 -0.44 18.51 7.66
C LYS A 31 0.37 17.76 8.72
N ILE A 32 0.32 16.44 8.70
CA ILE A 32 1.14 15.59 9.56
C ILE A 32 2.42 15.24 8.79
N PRO A 33 3.61 15.61 9.28
CA PRO A 33 4.87 15.27 8.62
C PRO A 33 5.03 13.77 8.45
N TYR A 34 5.52 13.35 7.28
CA TYR A 34 5.82 11.95 7.02
C TYR A 34 7.02 11.48 7.82
N ILE A 35 6.80 10.52 8.68
CA ILE A 35 7.84 9.78 9.41
C ILE A 35 7.66 8.30 9.10
N GLU A 36 8.54 7.75 8.28
CA GLU A 36 8.45 6.36 7.79
C GLU A 36 8.31 5.34 8.91
N ALA A 37 9.06 5.54 10.02
CA ALA A 37 8.97 4.65 11.17
C ALA A 37 7.56 4.61 11.79
N ASN A 38 6.86 5.75 11.80
CA ASN A 38 5.49 5.82 12.34
C ASN A 38 4.51 5.09 11.41
N THR A 39 4.65 5.28 10.09
CA THR A 39 3.82 4.57 9.10
C THR A 39 4.04 3.06 9.22
N MET A 40 5.28 2.61 9.34
CA MET A 40 5.58 1.19 9.57
C MET A 40 5.02 0.68 10.90
N GLY A 41 5.14 1.44 11.99
CA GLY A 41 4.56 1.10 13.28
C GLY A 41 3.05 0.90 13.21
N ASN A 42 2.35 1.76 12.47
CA ASN A 42 0.91 1.61 12.25
C ASN A 42 0.58 0.35 11.43
N ILE A 43 1.36 0.03 10.40
CA ILE A 43 1.20 -1.20 9.61
C ILE A 43 1.42 -2.44 10.50
N MET A 44 2.49 -2.46 11.27
CA MET A 44 2.80 -3.56 12.19
C MET A 44 1.67 -3.76 13.20
N SER A 45 1.15 -2.69 13.78
CA SER A 45 0.03 -2.76 14.74
C SER A 45 -1.24 -3.34 14.10
N MET A 46 -1.56 -2.96 12.86
CA MET A 46 -2.70 -3.55 12.14
C MET A 46 -2.51 -5.05 11.88
N VAL A 47 -1.29 -5.46 11.51
CA VAL A 47 -0.93 -6.88 11.32
C VAL A 47 -1.11 -7.67 12.62
N GLU A 48 -0.57 -7.16 13.72
CA GLU A 48 -0.66 -7.80 15.04
C GLU A 48 -2.12 -7.93 15.51
N ILE A 49 -2.91 -6.87 15.35
CA ILE A 49 -4.35 -6.90 15.67
C ILE A 49 -5.07 -7.95 14.82
N ALA A 50 -4.83 -8.00 13.51
CA ALA A 50 -5.47 -8.97 12.63
C ALA A 50 -5.09 -10.41 13.03
N LYS A 51 -3.79 -10.69 13.21
CA LYS A 51 -3.30 -12.01 13.63
C LYS A 51 -3.89 -12.44 14.98
N ALA A 52 -3.94 -11.54 15.97
CA ALA A 52 -4.52 -11.81 17.28
C ALA A 52 -6.02 -12.16 17.22
N ASN A 53 -6.71 -11.79 16.15
CA ASN A 53 -8.13 -12.11 15.91
C ASN A 53 -8.32 -13.23 14.88
N GLY A 54 -7.27 -14.01 14.54
CA GLY A 54 -7.35 -15.14 13.63
C GLY A 54 -7.58 -14.76 12.16
N ILE A 55 -7.31 -13.51 11.78
CA ILE A 55 -7.48 -13.01 10.42
C ILE A 55 -6.18 -13.18 9.65
N LYS A 56 -6.23 -13.86 8.50
CA LYS A 56 -5.06 -13.99 7.61
C LYS A 56 -4.71 -12.63 7.01
N VAL A 57 -3.42 -12.27 7.03
CA VAL A 57 -2.96 -10.97 6.55
C VAL A 57 -2.19 -11.13 5.24
N TYR A 58 -2.45 -10.21 4.33
CA TYR A 58 -1.65 -9.92 3.15
C TYR A 58 -1.20 -8.46 3.20
N LEU A 59 0.07 -8.19 2.90
CA LEU A 59 0.61 -6.83 2.84
C LEU A 59 0.86 -6.44 1.40
N ALA A 60 0.26 -5.35 0.96
CA ALA A 60 0.46 -4.83 -0.38
C ALA A 60 1.44 -3.65 -0.40
N SER A 61 2.18 -3.52 -1.50
CA SER A 61 3.02 -2.37 -1.75
C SER A 61 2.20 -1.09 -1.90
N VAL A 62 2.77 0.04 -1.50
CA VAL A 62 2.31 1.37 -1.90
C VAL A 62 2.47 1.51 -3.40
N LEU A 63 1.48 2.09 -4.08
CA LEU A 63 1.53 2.31 -5.52
C LEU A 63 2.63 3.33 -5.88
N PRO A 64 3.21 3.23 -7.08
CA PRO A 64 4.20 4.21 -7.53
C PRO A 64 3.56 5.59 -7.65
N SER A 65 4.32 6.62 -7.34
CA SER A 65 3.98 8.01 -7.61
C SER A 65 5.25 8.85 -7.59
N LYS A 66 5.37 9.81 -8.51
CA LYS A 66 6.50 10.75 -8.53
C LYS A 66 6.16 12.08 -7.86
N CYS A 67 4.87 12.42 -7.79
CA CYS A 67 4.39 13.67 -7.21
C CYS A 67 2.97 13.52 -6.68
N MET A 68 2.57 14.45 -5.83
CA MET A 68 1.19 14.61 -5.37
C MET A 68 0.64 15.89 -6.01
N TYR A 69 -0.32 15.78 -6.93
CA TYR A 69 -0.82 16.94 -7.70
C TYR A 69 -1.48 18.00 -6.80
N TRP A 70 -2.00 17.59 -5.62
CA TRP A 70 -2.57 18.53 -4.64
C TRP A 70 -1.56 19.09 -3.64
N ALA A 71 -0.33 18.62 -3.68
CA ALA A 71 0.77 19.03 -2.78
C ALA A 71 2.10 19.05 -3.56
N PRO A 72 2.21 19.92 -4.61
CA PRO A 72 3.36 19.92 -5.51
C PRO A 72 4.67 20.32 -4.83
N GLU A 73 4.60 20.92 -3.66
CA GLU A 73 5.76 21.26 -2.82
C GLU A 73 6.40 20.04 -2.17
N LYS A 74 5.71 18.90 -2.14
CA LYS A 74 6.25 17.65 -1.60
C LYS A 74 7.24 17.03 -2.58
N THR A 75 8.43 16.76 -2.09
CA THR A 75 9.55 16.24 -2.90
C THR A 75 9.92 14.81 -2.52
N ASN A 76 10.71 14.17 -3.39
CA ASN A 76 11.25 12.82 -3.17
C ASN A 76 10.17 11.75 -2.94
N ILE A 77 9.00 11.92 -3.55
CA ILE A 77 7.86 10.99 -3.36
C ILE A 77 8.23 9.59 -3.81
N ALA A 78 8.82 9.44 -5.00
CA ALA A 78 9.21 8.13 -5.52
C ALA A 78 10.23 7.40 -4.64
N ASP A 79 11.17 8.13 -4.02
CA ASP A 79 12.14 7.56 -3.09
C ASP A 79 11.48 7.14 -1.78
N LYS A 80 10.57 7.95 -1.24
CA LYS A 80 9.77 7.62 -0.05
C LYS A 80 8.94 6.35 -0.27
N VAL A 81 8.29 6.24 -1.44
CA VAL A 81 7.52 5.04 -1.82
C VAL A 81 8.43 3.82 -1.89
N ALA A 82 9.58 3.92 -2.55
CA ALA A 82 10.52 2.81 -2.68
C ALA A 82 11.07 2.37 -1.31
N SER A 83 11.44 3.32 -0.45
CA SER A 83 11.93 3.04 0.91
C SER A 83 10.88 2.33 1.75
N LEU A 84 9.66 2.85 1.80
CA LEU A 84 8.57 2.26 2.56
C LEU A 84 8.24 0.85 2.03
N ASN A 85 8.18 0.65 0.72
CA ASN A 85 7.92 -0.66 0.12
C ASN A 85 9.00 -1.70 0.46
N ALA A 86 10.27 -1.29 0.48
CA ALA A 86 11.36 -2.17 0.91
C ALA A 86 11.16 -2.64 2.37
N ARG A 87 10.74 -1.76 3.26
CA ARG A 87 10.45 -2.10 4.67
C ARG A 87 9.22 -2.98 4.83
N ILE A 88 8.13 -2.68 4.11
CA ILE A 88 6.91 -3.50 4.12
C ILE A 88 7.24 -4.92 3.64
N LYS A 89 8.01 -5.05 2.55
CA LYS A 89 8.44 -6.34 2.00
C LYS A 89 9.29 -7.13 2.98
N ALA A 90 10.30 -6.48 3.59
CA ALA A 90 11.15 -7.12 4.58
C ALA A 90 10.36 -7.60 5.80
N TYR A 91 9.46 -6.76 6.31
CA TYR A 91 8.58 -7.14 7.43
C TYR A 91 7.65 -8.30 7.06
N ALA A 92 7.05 -8.29 5.88
CA ALA A 92 6.23 -9.39 5.39
C ALA A 92 7.01 -10.71 5.38
N GLN A 93 8.25 -10.69 4.87
CA GLN A 93 9.14 -11.86 4.86
C GLN A 93 9.44 -12.36 6.27
N GLN A 94 9.79 -11.48 7.20
CA GLN A 94 10.06 -11.82 8.59
C GLN A 94 8.85 -12.47 9.29
N GLN A 95 7.66 -12.01 8.93
CA GLN A 95 6.41 -12.45 9.55
C GLN A 95 5.73 -13.64 8.84
N GLY A 96 6.32 -14.14 7.74
CA GLY A 96 5.70 -15.18 6.91
C GLY A 96 4.39 -14.75 6.27
N ILE A 97 4.27 -13.46 5.94
CA ILE A 97 3.10 -12.84 5.31
C ILE A 97 3.34 -12.73 3.79
N THR A 98 2.33 -13.08 2.99
CA THR A 98 2.38 -12.88 1.54
C THR A 98 2.43 -11.40 1.23
N TYR A 99 3.48 -10.97 0.51
CA TYR A 99 3.61 -9.61 -0.01
C TYR A 99 3.00 -9.53 -1.41
N ILE A 100 2.11 -8.55 -1.62
CA ILE A 100 1.44 -8.29 -2.90
C ILE A 100 2.15 -7.12 -3.58
N ASP A 101 2.90 -7.39 -4.64
CA ASP A 101 3.73 -6.39 -5.33
C ASP A 101 2.95 -5.66 -6.44
N TYR A 102 2.02 -4.80 -6.07
CA TYR A 102 1.37 -3.91 -7.04
C TYR A 102 2.33 -2.89 -7.65
N TYR A 103 3.37 -2.49 -6.89
CA TYR A 103 4.32 -1.49 -7.36
C TYR A 103 4.99 -1.92 -8.66
N SER A 104 5.53 -3.13 -8.72
CA SER A 104 6.26 -3.61 -9.90
C SER A 104 5.40 -3.74 -11.14
N SER A 105 4.10 -4.02 -11.00
CA SER A 105 3.16 -4.11 -12.12
C SER A 105 2.68 -2.75 -12.64
N MET A 106 2.83 -1.70 -11.84
CA MET A 106 2.23 -0.39 -12.12
C MET A 106 3.24 0.74 -12.31
N VAL A 107 4.53 0.51 -12.00
CA VAL A 107 5.58 1.52 -12.14
C VAL A 107 5.94 1.75 -13.60
N TYR A 108 6.19 3.02 -13.97
CA TYR A 108 6.57 3.41 -15.33
C TYR A 108 7.70 4.45 -15.33
N GLY A 109 8.58 4.30 -16.32
CA GLY A 109 9.64 5.26 -16.61
C GLY A 109 10.73 5.38 -15.55
N THR A 110 11.73 6.18 -15.86
CA THR A 110 12.89 6.43 -14.98
C THR A 110 12.53 7.21 -13.73
N GLU A 111 11.46 8.00 -13.76
CA GLU A 111 10.95 8.77 -12.63
C GLU A 111 10.10 7.95 -11.67
N ARG A 112 9.86 6.66 -12.00
CA ARG A 112 9.10 5.72 -11.17
C ARG A 112 7.70 6.22 -10.83
N GLU A 113 7.03 6.78 -11.85
CA GLU A 113 5.66 7.24 -11.75
C GLU A 113 4.65 6.10 -11.90
N LEU A 114 3.41 6.35 -11.51
CA LEU A 114 2.30 5.46 -11.83
C LEU A 114 2.06 5.46 -13.35
N ASN A 115 1.97 4.26 -13.94
CA ASN A 115 1.81 4.10 -15.38
C ASN A 115 0.66 4.98 -15.90
N PRO A 116 0.93 5.90 -16.84
CA PRO A 116 -0.08 6.83 -17.38
C PRO A 116 -1.31 6.13 -18.00
N ALA A 117 -1.17 4.88 -18.44
CA ALA A 117 -2.30 4.09 -18.92
C ALA A 117 -3.27 3.68 -17.80
N TYR A 118 -2.81 3.72 -16.54
CA TYR A 118 -3.55 3.26 -15.37
C TYR A 118 -4.01 4.38 -14.43
N THR A 119 -3.71 5.62 -14.77
CA THR A 119 -4.07 6.77 -13.93
C THR A 119 -4.39 8.00 -14.78
N LYS A 120 -5.16 8.92 -14.23
CA LYS A 120 -5.41 10.25 -14.81
C LYS A 120 -4.67 11.36 -14.07
N ASP A 121 -4.29 11.13 -12.83
CA ASP A 121 -3.71 12.14 -11.94
C ASP A 121 -2.34 11.77 -11.39
N GLY A 122 -1.81 10.61 -11.79
CA GLY A 122 -0.50 10.12 -11.36
C GLY A 122 -0.49 9.46 -9.97
N VAL A 123 -1.65 9.33 -9.31
CA VAL A 123 -1.76 8.79 -7.94
C VAL A 123 -2.86 7.73 -7.83
N HIS A 124 -4.06 8.02 -8.35
CA HIS A 124 -5.21 7.13 -8.22
C HIS A 124 -5.38 6.26 -9.46
N PRO A 125 -5.48 4.93 -9.30
CA PRO A 125 -5.76 4.04 -10.43
C PRO A 125 -7.14 4.31 -11.02
N THR A 126 -7.23 4.23 -12.35
CA THR A 126 -8.49 4.15 -13.08
C THR A 126 -9.09 2.74 -12.94
N PRO A 127 -10.34 2.50 -13.38
CA PRO A 127 -10.89 1.15 -13.48
C PRO A 127 -9.98 0.17 -14.24
N ASP A 128 -9.34 0.62 -15.31
CA ASP A 128 -8.35 -0.19 -16.04
C ASP A 128 -7.07 -0.42 -15.22
N GLY A 129 -6.62 0.56 -14.45
CA GLY A 129 -5.51 0.40 -13.52
C GLY A 129 -5.77 -0.68 -12.48
N TYR A 130 -6.98 -0.72 -11.93
CA TYR A 130 -7.38 -1.81 -11.04
C TYR A 130 -7.44 -3.14 -11.76
N ARG A 131 -8.15 -3.22 -12.89
CA ARG A 131 -8.41 -4.46 -13.62
C ARG A 131 -7.17 -5.06 -14.27
N LEU A 132 -6.31 -4.24 -14.87
CA LEU A 132 -5.14 -4.69 -15.62
C LEU A 132 -3.85 -4.67 -14.80
N GLY A 133 -3.71 -3.69 -13.91
CA GLY A 133 -2.49 -3.49 -13.12
C GLY A 133 -2.49 -4.20 -11.77
N MET A 134 -3.63 -4.25 -11.07
CA MET A 134 -3.67 -4.76 -9.69
C MET A 134 -4.35 -6.13 -9.57
N GLU A 135 -5.49 -6.34 -10.23
CA GLU A 135 -6.30 -7.56 -10.06
C GLU A 135 -5.52 -8.86 -10.38
N PRO A 136 -4.75 -8.97 -11.48
CA PRO A 136 -3.99 -10.20 -11.76
C PRO A 136 -2.97 -10.55 -10.66
N ILE A 137 -2.35 -9.51 -10.07
CA ILE A 137 -1.38 -9.69 -9.00
C ILE A 137 -2.09 -10.14 -7.71
N LEU A 138 -3.25 -9.57 -7.42
CA LEU A 138 -4.06 -9.96 -6.28
C LEU A 138 -4.55 -11.41 -6.40
N GLN A 139 -5.11 -11.77 -7.55
CA GLN A 139 -5.60 -13.12 -7.81
C GLN A 139 -4.50 -14.16 -7.64
N SER A 140 -3.31 -13.89 -8.21
CA SER A 140 -2.14 -14.76 -8.04
C SER A 140 -1.73 -14.90 -6.57
N ALA A 141 -1.70 -13.81 -5.81
CA ALA A 141 -1.32 -13.82 -4.39
C ALA A 141 -2.33 -14.56 -3.51
N LEU A 142 -3.61 -14.51 -3.85
CA LEU A 142 -4.70 -15.18 -3.13
C LEU A 142 -4.95 -16.60 -3.62
N HIS A 143 -4.29 -17.07 -4.68
CA HIS A 143 -4.56 -18.35 -5.35
C HIS A 143 -6.02 -18.48 -5.81
N LEU A 144 -6.60 -17.38 -6.30
CA LEU A 144 -7.93 -17.36 -6.90
C LEU A 144 -7.77 -17.64 -8.42
N GLU A 145 -8.50 -18.65 -8.91
CA GLU A 145 -8.61 -18.96 -10.34
C GLU A 145 -9.61 -18.02 -11.04
#